data_d953f1c83b5eabde59fadca926bb9139
#
_entry.id   d953f1c83b5eabde59fadca926bb9139
#
_cell.length_a   1.000
_cell.length_b   1.000
_cell.length_c   1.000
_cell.angle_alpha   90.00
_cell.angle_beta   90.00
_cell.angle_gamma   90.00
#
_symmetry.space_group_name_H-M   'P 1'
#
loop_
_entity.id
_entity.type
_entity.pdbx_description
1 polymer ?
#
loop_
_entity_poly.entity_id
_entity_poly.type
_entity_poly.pdbx_seq_one_letter_code
_entity_poly.pdbx_strand_id
1 'polypeptide(L)'
;MTGGRAVLSEDDVRFLTGRNMGHLATLLPDGSPHVSPVWVDARDGLIVVNTAAGRVKERNVRRDPRVGLSVHDRDRPSLALIVRGRVVGLREEGALEHIDALSRRYDGVPWTPVPGQRRVILEILPERIVHHA
;
A
#
# COMPACT_ATOMS: atom_id res chain seq x y z
N MET A 1 12.56 -14.44 -16.47
CA MET A 1 11.57 -13.50 -16.98
C MET A 1 11.08 -12.59 -15.86
N THR A 2 11.17 -11.31 -16.07
CA THR A 2 10.62 -10.36 -15.12
C THR A 2 9.10 -10.45 -15.14
N GLY A 3 8.47 -10.25 -14.00
CA GLY A 3 7.03 -10.18 -13.91
C GLY A 3 6.47 -9.10 -14.82
N GLY A 4 5.31 -9.35 -15.41
CA GLY A 4 4.62 -8.37 -16.20
C GLY A 4 4.08 -7.24 -15.34
N ARG A 5 3.49 -6.27 -16.01
CA ARG A 5 2.77 -5.19 -15.35
C ARG A 5 1.28 -5.42 -15.54
N ALA A 6 0.52 -5.37 -14.45
CA ALA A 6 -0.92 -5.35 -14.51
C ALA A 6 -1.40 -3.90 -14.53
N VAL A 7 -2.50 -3.64 -15.22
CA VAL A 7 -3.07 -2.30 -15.34
C VAL A 7 -4.27 -2.19 -14.41
N LEU A 8 -4.29 -1.15 -13.57
CA LEU A 8 -5.44 -0.85 -12.73
C LEU A 8 -6.57 -0.28 -13.59
N SER A 9 -7.73 -0.90 -13.53
CA SER A 9 -8.94 -0.36 -14.19
C SER A 9 -9.47 0.86 -13.40
N GLU A 10 -10.40 1.58 -14.00
CA GLU A 10 -11.08 2.66 -13.27
C GLU A 10 -11.80 2.14 -12.02
N ASP A 11 -12.40 0.94 -12.11
CA ASP A 11 -13.03 0.30 -10.95
C ASP A 11 -12.01 -0.04 -9.87
N ASP A 12 -10.84 -0.54 -10.26
CA ASP A 12 -9.75 -0.83 -9.32
C ASP A 12 -9.30 0.44 -8.59
N VAL A 13 -9.15 1.54 -9.32
CA VAL A 13 -8.76 2.82 -8.74
C VAL A 13 -9.82 3.31 -7.75
N ARG A 14 -11.09 3.22 -8.12
CA ARG A 14 -12.19 3.59 -7.20
C ARG A 14 -12.16 2.75 -5.94
N PHE A 15 -11.90 1.44 -6.08
CA PHE A 15 -11.82 0.54 -4.94
C PHE A 15 -10.65 0.89 -4.02
N LEU A 16 -9.49 1.17 -4.60
CA LEU A 16 -8.27 1.51 -3.86
C LEU A 16 -8.32 2.89 -3.22
N THR A 17 -9.08 3.82 -3.78
CA THR A 17 -9.19 5.18 -3.24
C THR A 17 -10.39 5.36 -2.32
N GLY A 18 -11.14 4.30 -2.09
CA GLY A 18 -12.21 4.25 -1.10
C GLY A 18 -11.66 4.03 0.31
N ARG A 19 -12.54 3.68 1.25
CA ARG A 19 -12.17 3.42 2.64
C ARG A 19 -12.05 1.93 2.90
N ASN A 20 -11.45 1.21 1.97
CA ASN A 20 -11.32 -0.24 2.04
C ASN A 20 -10.06 -0.64 2.79
N MET A 21 -10.08 -1.82 3.40
CA MET A 21 -9.03 -2.25 4.31
C MET A 21 -7.94 -3.01 3.55
N GLY A 22 -6.69 -2.57 3.72
CA GLY A 22 -5.55 -3.19 3.09
C GLY A 22 -4.70 -3.98 4.09
N HIS A 23 -4.08 -5.05 3.59
CA HIS A 23 -3.08 -5.83 4.32
C HIS A 23 -1.89 -6.03 3.40
N LEU A 24 -0.75 -5.53 3.83
CA LEU A 24 0.47 -5.56 3.03
C LEU A 24 1.42 -6.62 3.57
N ALA A 25 1.84 -7.52 2.69
CA ALA A 25 2.86 -8.51 2.97
C ALA A 25 4.19 -8.08 2.38
N THR A 26 5.23 -8.12 3.19
CA THR A 26 6.62 -7.87 2.80
C THR A 26 7.48 -9.01 3.32
N LEU A 27 8.73 -9.09 2.87
CA LEU A 27 9.61 -10.21 3.21
C LEU A 27 10.66 -9.82 4.25
N LEU A 28 10.72 -10.59 5.33
CA LEU A 28 11.76 -10.48 6.35
C LEU A 28 13.11 -10.96 5.79
N PRO A 29 14.24 -10.70 6.48
CA PRO A 29 15.56 -11.11 5.97
C PRO A 29 15.70 -12.59 5.67
N ASP A 30 14.96 -13.45 6.38
CA ASP A 30 15.00 -14.92 6.16
C ASP A 30 14.02 -15.36 5.06
N GLY A 31 13.31 -14.42 4.41
CA GLY A 31 12.34 -14.72 3.36
C GLY A 31 10.94 -15.02 3.88
N SER A 32 10.73 -15.05 5.18
CA SER A 32 9.38 -15.27 5.71
C SER A 32 8.53 -14.01 5.56
N PRO A 33 7.21 -14.16 5.39
CA PRO A 33 6.33 -12.99 5.18
C PRO A 33 6.02 -12.29 6.49
N HIS A 34 5.91 -10.96 6.39
CA HIS A 34 5.41 -10.08 7.44
C HIS A 34 4.17 -9.39 6.89
N VAL A 35 3.06 -9.44 7.61
CA VAL A 35 1.79 -8.87 7.17
C VAL A 35 1.31 -7.85 8.18
N SER A 36 0.89 -6.68 7.71
CA SER A 36 0.31 -5.65 8.57
C SER A 36 -0.82 -4.91 7.86
N PRO A 37 -1.83 -4.40 8.61
CA PRO A 37 -2.88 -3.59 8.02
C PRO A 37 -2.33 -2.23 7.57
N VAL A 38 -2.85 -1.74 6.46
CA VAL A 38 -2.43 -0.47 5.88
C VAL A 38 -3.63 0.26 5.29
N TRP A 39 -3.55 1.59 5.27
CA TRP A 39 -4.41 2.39 4.42
C TRP A 39 -3.82 2.37 3.01
N VAL A 40 -4.68 2.33 2.01
CA VAL A 40 -4.25 2.21 0.61
C VAL A 40 -4.77 3.38 -0.22
N ASP A 41 -4.06 3.64 -1.29
CA ASP A 41 -4.39 4.68 -2.25
C ASP A 41 -3.90 4.25 -3.63
N ALA A 42 -4.25 4.99 -4.66
CA ALA A 42 -3.77 4.74 -6.02
C ALA A 42 -3.38 6.09 -6.64
N ARG A 43 -2.28 6.09 -7.37
CA ARG A 43 -1.77 7.31 -8.01
C ARG A 43 -0.94 6.91 -9.23
N ASP A 44 -1.30 7.48 -10.39
CA ASP A 44 -0.52 7.32 -11.63
C ASP A 44 -0.25 5.85 -12.01
N GLY A 45 -1.26 4.98 -11.85
CA GLY A 45 -1.13 3.57 -12.19
C GLY A 45 -0.42 2.73 -11.14
N LEU A 46 -0.02 3.32 -10.03
CA LEU A 46 0.63 2.64 -8.92
C LEU A 46 -0.32 2.54 -7.73
N ILE A 47 -0.12 1.52 -6.91
CA ILE A 47 -0.77 1.43 -5.62
C ILE A 47 0.19 2.06 -4.61
N VAL A 48 -0.30 2.93 -3.75
CA VAL A 48 0.55 3.62 -2.80
C VAL A 48 0.11 3.35 -1.36
N VAL A 49 1.10 3.20 -0.50
CA VAL A 49 0.93 2.97 0.94
C VAL A 49 1.86 3.93 1.66
N ASN A 50 1.38 4.50 2.76
CA ASN A 50 2.17 5.41 3.57
C ASN A 50 2.62 4.72 4.85
N THR A 51 3.88 4.88 5.20
CA THR A 51 4.43 4.33 6.43
C THR A 51 5.50 5.27 6.99
N ALA A 52 6.12 4.87 8.09
CA ALA A 52 7.23 5.63 8.67
C ALA A 52 8.55 4.93 8.38
N ALA A 53 9.59 5.73 8.11
CA ALA A 53 10.94 5.23 7.93
C ALA A 53 11.39 4.46 9.18
N GLY A 54 12.04 3.32 8.99
CA GLY A 54 12.52 2.47 10.07
C GLY A 54 11.54 1.39 10.53
N ARG A 55 10.28 1.46 10.12
CA ARG A 55 9.33 0.38 10.41
C ARG A 55 9.69 -0.88 9.64
N VAL A 56 9.21 -2.02 10.12
CA VAL A 56 9.55 -3.33 9.54
C VAL A 56 9.26 -3.38 8.05
N LYS A 57 8.06 -2.97 7.63
CA LYS A 57 7.68 -3.02 6.21
C LYS A 57 8.57 -2.10 5.35
N GLU A 58 8.97 -0.94 5.86
CA GLU A 58 9.83 -0.02 5.12
C GLU A 58 11.24 -0.62 4.93
N ARG A 59 11.82 -1.17 6.00
CA ARG A 59 13.10 -1.83 5.92
C ARG A 59 13.06 -3.06 5.01
N ASN A 60 11.97 -3.82 5.08
CA ASN A 60 11.81 -5.01 4.25
C ASN A 60 11.82 -4.69 2.76
N VAL A 61 11.06 -3.66 2.33
CA VAL A 61 10.97 -3.34 0.90
C VAL A 61 12.24 -2.69 0.36
N ARG A 62 13.07 -2.09 1.22
CA ARG A 62 14.39 -1.60 0.80
C ARG A 62 15.32 -2.75 0.45
N ARG A 63 15.21 -3.86 1.16
CA ARG A 63 16.05 -5.04 0.95
C ARG A 63 15.48 -5.94 -0.15
N ASP A 64 14.17 -6.15 -0.18
CA ASP A 64 13.48 -7.00 -1.15
C ASP A 64 12.18 -6.31 -1.56
N PRO A 65 12.06 -5.86 -2.81
CA PRO A 65 10.92 -5.06 -3.23
C PRO A 65 9.63 -5.85 -3.45
N ARG A 66 9.66 -7.18 -3.42
CA ARG A 66 8.49 -8.01 -3.67
C ARG A 66 7.46 -7.84 -2.56
N VAL A 67 6.20 -7.64 -2.94
CA VAL A 67 5.11 -7.44 -1.98
C VAL A 67 3.86 -8.18 -2.43
N GLY A 68 3.01 -8.49 -1.45
CA GLY A 68 1.65 -8.91 -1.68
C GLY A 68 0.71 -7.96 -0.98
N LEU A 69 -0.46 -7.72 -1.57
CA LEU A 69 -1.44 -6.82 -1.00
C LEU A 69 -2.83 -7.41 -1.19
N SER A 70 -3.60 -7.45 -0.12
CA SER A 70 -5.02 -7.76 -0.18
C SER A 70 -5.79 -6.54 0.29
N VAL A 71 -6.75 -6.10 -0.52
CA VAL A 71 -7.65 -4.99 -0.14
C VAL A 71 -9.06 -5.55 -0.19
N HIS A 72 -9.78 -5.47 0.92
CA HIS A 72 -11.15 -5.96 0.95
C HIS A 72 -12.14 -4.83 1.21
N ASP A 73 -13.36 -5.00 0.69
CA ASP A 73 -14.44 -4.07 0.93
C ASP A 73 -14.75 -4.05 2.43
N ARG A 74 -14.88 -2.84 2.99
CA ARG A 74 -15.07 -2.70 4.44
C ARG A 74 -16.38 -3.29 4.95
N ASP A 75 -17.40 -3.35 4.08
CA ASP A 75 -18.73 -3.85 4.45
C ASP A 75 -18.97 -5.28 3.96
N ARG A 76 -18.24 -5.70 2.92
CA ARG A 76 -18.33 -7.04 2.34
C ARG A 76 -16.92 -7.63 2.18
N PRO A 77 -16.33 -8.16 3.26
CA PRO A 77 -14.92 -8.59 3.23
C PRO A 77 -14.57 -9.67 2.20
N SER A 78 -15.57 -10.43 1.71
CA SER A 78 -15.32 -11.41 0.65
C SER A 78 -15.03 -10.74 -0.71
N LEU A 79 -15.43 -9.48 -0.89
CA LEU A 79 -15.13 -8.71 -2.09
C LEU A 79 -13.73 -8.11 -1.92
N ALA A 80 -12.78 -8.61 -2.69
CA ALA A 80 -11.38 -8.27 -2.48
C ALA A 80 -10.61 -8.10 -3.78
N LEU A 81 -9.61 -7.25 -3.72
CA LEU A 81 -8.59 -7.08 -4.75
C LEU A 81 -7.30 -7.67 -4.19
N ILE A 82 -6.74 -8.66 -4.88
CA ILE A 82 -5.51 -9.33 -4.44
C ILE A 82 -4.42 -9.03 -5.45
N VAL A 83 -3.31 -8.50 -4.96
CA VAL A 83 -2.24 -7.98 -5.82
C VAL A 83 -0.92 -8.60 -5.44
N ARG A 84 -0.15 -9.02 -6.45
CA ARG A 84 1.29 -9.24 -6.31
C ARG A 84 1.99 -8.15 -7.08
N GLY A 85 3.05 -7.60 -6.50
CA GLY A 85 3.77 -6.52 -7.13
C GLY A 85 5.11 -6.29 -6.49
N ARG A 86 5.68 -5.14 -6.79
CA ARG A 86 6.97 -4.74 -6.25
C ARG A 86 6.97 -3.24 -5.97
N VAL A 87 7.70 -2.86 -4.94
CA VAL A 87 7.94 -1.45 -4.65
C VAL A 87 8.95 -0.92 -5.65
N VAL A 88 8.57 0.11 -6.37
CA VAL A 88 9.41 0.76 -7.38
C VAL A 88 9.85 2.16 -6.96
N GLY A 89 9.31 2.67 -5.87
CA GLY A 89 9.71 3.97 -5.34
C GLY A 89 9.45 4.07 -3.84
N LEU A 90 10.30 4.83 -3.18
CA LEU A 90 10.21 5.19 -1.78
C LEU A 90 10.35 6.70 -1.73
N ARG A 91 9.26 7.41 -1.39
CA ARG A 91 9.22 8.86 -1.55
C ARG A 91 8.90 9.54 -0.22
N GLU A 92 9.82 10.34 0.26
CA GLU A 92 9.57 11.18 1.44
C GLU A 92 8.82 12.45 1.08
N GLU A 93 9.11 13.03 -0.10
CA GLU A 93 8.46 14.24 -0.57
C GLU A 93 6.95 14.01 -0.70
N GLY A 94 6.16 14.87 -0.07
CA GLY A 94 4.71 14.78 -0.09
C GLY A 94 4.12 13.71 0.84
N ALA A 95 4.96 12.97 1.58
CA ALA A 95 4.47 11.86 2.40
C ALA A 95 3.66 12.33 3.62
N LEU A 96 3.99 13.49 4.17
CA LEU A 96 3.23 14.02 5.31
C LEU A 96 1.85 14.52 4.87
N GLU A 97 1.77 15.18 3.74
CA GLU A 97 0.49 15.59 3.15
C GLU A 97 -0.36 14.38 2.78
N HIS A 98 0.28 13.34 2.29
CA HIS A 98 -0.40 12.10 1.91
C HIS A 98 -1.00 11.38 3.11
N ILE A 99 -0.25 11.24 4.22
CA ILE A 99 -0.80 10.58 5.40
C ILE A 99 -1.94 11.39 6.01
N ASP A 100 -1.86 12.71 5.93
CA ASP A 100 -2.95 13.58 6.38
C ASP A 100 -4.21 13.35 5.54
N ALA A 101 -4.08 13.27 4.22
CA ALA A 101 -5.20 12.98 3.32
C ALA A 101 -5.81 11.61 3.62
N LEU A 102 -4.98 10.59 3.86
CA LEU A 102 -5.44 9.26 4.22
C LEU A 102 -6.16 9.25 5.57
N SER A 103 -5.65 9.96 6.56
CA SER A 103 -6.29 10.06 7.87
C SER A 103 -7.68 10.68 7.77
N ARG A 104 -7.82 11.73 6.97
CA ARG A 104 -9.11 12.37 6.73
C ARG A 104 -10.08 11.43 6.00
N ARG A 105 -9.58 10.65 5.06
CA ARG A 105 -10.40 9.68 4.32
C ARG A 105 -10.87 8.53 5.20
N TYR A 106 -9.94 7.92 5.94
CA TYR A 106 -10.23 6.70 6.73
C TYR A 106 -10.85 7.01 8.09
N ASP A 107 -10.36 8.03 8.79
CA ASP A 107 -10.76 8.35 10.16
C ASP A 107 -11.55 9.64 10.29
N GLY A 108 -11.59 10.46 9.26
CA GLY A 108 -12.32 11.73 9.27
C GLY A 108 -11.65 12.85 10.05
N VAL A 109 -10.38 12.67 10.42
CA VAL A 109 -9.63 13.65 11.22
C VAL A 109 -8.26 13.91 10.60
N PRO A 110 -7.67 15.11 10.83
CA PRO A 110 -6.32 15.37 10.35
C PRO A 110 -5.30 14.48 11.05
N TRP A 111 -4.19 14.22 10.36
CA TRP A 111 -3.08 13.48 10.94
C TRP A 111 -2.32 14.37 11.92
N THR A 112 -2.01 13.83 13.10
CA THR A 112 -1.17 14.50 14.07
C THR A 112 0.29 14.10 13.84
N PRO A 113 1.15 15.03 13.39
CA PRO A 113 2.56 14.70 13.18
C PRO A 113 3.23 14.21 14.46
N VAL A 114 4.11 13.21 14.30
CA VAL A 114 4.90 12.67 15.41
C VAL A 114 6.31 13.25 15.31
N PRO A 115 6.82 13.95 16.34
CA PRO A 115 8.16 14.53 16.29
C PRO A 115 9.22 13.49 15.98
N GLY A 116 10.12 13.81 15.04
CA GLY A 116 11.20 12.93 14.64
C GLY A 116 10.81 11.81 13.69
N GLN A 117 9.54 11.61 13.42
CA GLN A 117 9.10 10.59 12.48
C GLN A 117 9.15 11.10 11.05
N ARG A 118 9.75 10.30 10.16
CA ARG A 118 9.75 10.60 8.73
C ARG A 118 8.75 9.69 8.04
N ARG A 119 7.77 10.28 7.38
CA ARG A 119 6.79 9.53 6.60
C ARG A 119 7.37 9.20 5.23
N VAL A 120 6.97 8.03 4.68
CA VAL A 120 7.45 7.53 3.39
C VAL A 120 6.25 6.98 2.63
N ILE A 121 6.16 7.32 1.36
CA ILE A 121 5.20 6.71 0.43
C ILE A 121 5.89 5.53 -0.25
N LEU A 122 5.31 4.35 -0.12
CA LEU A 122 5.72 3.16 -0.87
C LEU A 122 4.92 3.14 -2.17
N GLU A 123 5.60 3.17 -3.30
CA GLU A 123 4.98 3.12 -4.62
C GLU A 123 5.08 1.69 -5.15
N ILE A 124 3.93 1.03 -5.30
CA ILE A 124 3.86 -0.38 -5.67
C ILE A 124 3.40 -0.50 -7.13
N LEU A 125 4.21 -1.15 -7.95
CA LEU A 125 3.84 -1.52 -9.30
C LEU A 125 3.12 -2.85 -9.26
N PRO A 126 1.81 -2.91 -9.62
CA PRO A 126 1.12 -4.18 -9.66
C PRO A 126 1.61 -5.02 -10.84
N GLU A 127 1.88 -6.30 -10.56
CA GLU A 127 2.32 -7.26 -11.59
C GLU A 127 1.23 -8.27 -11.90
N ARG A 128 0.39 -8.59 -10.90
CA ARG A 128 -0.76 -9.46 -11.07
C ARG A 128 -1.89 -8.98 -10.16
N ILE A 129 -3.09 -8.90 -10.73
CA ILE A 129 -4.30 -8.48 -10.01
C ILE A 129 -5.34 -9.58 -10.15
N VAL A 130 -5.90 -10.02 -9.03
CA VAL A 130 -6.98 -10.99 -8.98
C VAL A 130 -8.15 -10.36 -8.24
N HIS A 131 -9.33 -10.46 -8.84
CA HIS A 131 -10.57 -10.00 -8.23
C HIS A 131 -11.26 -11.18 -7.57
N HIS A 132 -11.65 -11.02 -6.33
CA HIS A 132 -12.32 -12.04 -5.53
C HIS A 132 -13.68 -11.50 -5.07
N ALA A 133 -14.70 -12.32 -5.21
CA ALA A 133 -16.06 -11.95 -4.80
C ALA A 133 -16.64 -12.91 -3.78
#